data_7aa35d3f5d6ce6aeb1d5ce2383e79c1e
#
_entry.id   7aa35d3f5d6ce6aeb1d5ce2383e79c1e
#
_cell.length_a   1.000
_cell.length_b   1.000
_cell.length_c   1.000
_cell.angle_alpha   90.00
_cell.angle_beta   90.00
_cell.angle_gamma   90.00
#
_symmetry.space_group_name_H-M   'P 1'
#
loop_
_entity.id
_entity.type
_entity.pdbx_description
1 polymer ?
#
loop_
_entity_poly.entity_id
_entity_poly.type
_entity_poly.pdbx_seq_one_letter_code
_entity_poly.pdbx_strand_id
1 'polypeptide(L)'
;SPQIAGYKYADCLGHPSYFVPSEGVNTKTQDTPLALMACKSRYRMHSQLDGTTSHHFANIEDREPCWINPTDAKTRGIESGDVVLVRNKRGALLAGAYVTDRVMPGVVVVHHGAWFAPMDINGRRIDVHGNSNTLTMDVPTSSLACGNIASTALVEVEKWKGELPRVYVYDQPERVL
;
A
#
# COMPACT_ATOMS: atom_id res chain seq x y z
N SER A 1 -9.55 -9.93 -31.32
CA SER A 1 -8.67 -9.72 -32.48
C SER A 1 -8.06 -11.03 -32.92
N PRO A 2 -8.03 -11.38 -34.23
CA PRO A 2 -7.36 -12.58 -34.72
C PRO A 2 -5.87 -12.63 -34.36
N GLN A 3 -5.22 -11.48 -34.26
CA GLN A 3 -3.82 -11.37 -33.83
C GLN A 3 -3.63 -11.81 -32.38
N ILE A 4 -4.51 -11.36 -31.45
CA ILE A 4 -4.47 -11.75 -30.05
C ILE A 4 -4.78 -13.24 -29.89
N ALA A 5 -5.75 -13.78 -30.61
CA ALA A 5 -6.08 -15.20 -30.62
C ALA A 5 -4.90 -16.09 -31.06
N GLY A 6 -4.01 -15.55 -31.94
CA GLY A 6 -2.80 -16.23 -32.39
C GLY A 6 -1.79 -16.51 -31.28
N TYR A 7 -1.75 -15.72 -30.20
CA TYR A 7 -0.84 -15.92 -29.07
C TYR A 7 -1.24 -17.08 -28.15
N LYS A 8 -2.51 -17.47 -28.14
CA LYS A 8 -3.06 -18.58 -27.31
C LYS A 8 -2.77 -18.44 -25.81
N TYR A 9 -2.72 -17.21 -25.29
CA TYR A 9 -2.55 -16.96 -23.86
C TYR A 9 -3.81 -17.40 -23.10
N ALA A 10 -3.63 -18.23 -22.07
CA ALA A 10 -4.73 -18.76 -21.25
C ALA A 10 -5.48 -17.67 -20.46
N ASP A 11 -4.81 -16.55 -20.18
CA ASP A 11 -5.32 -15.38 -19.45
C ASP A 11 -5.81 -14.23 -20.35
N CYS A 12 -5.86 -14.46 -21.67
CA CYS A 12 -6.33 -13.50 -22.68
C CYS A 12 -7.46 -14.08 -23.50
N LEU A 13 -8.59 -14.33 -22.87
CA LEU A 13 -9.78 -14.87 -23.51
C LEU A 13 -10.46 -13.83 -24.41
N GLY A 14 -11.21 -14.27 -25.41
CA GLY A 14 -11.93 -13.40 -26.35
C GLY A 14 -13.19 -12.71 -25.76
N HIS A 15 -13.43 -12.85 -24.47
CA HIS A 15 -14.55 -12.30 -23.71
C HIS A 15 -14.11 -11.89 -22.31
N PRO A 16 -14.84 -11.00 -21.61
CA PRO A 16 -14.58 -10.68 -20.22
C PRO A 16 -14.65 -11.92 -19.34
N SER A 17 -13.61 -12.12 -18.53
CA SER A 17 -13.49 -13.28 -17.64
C SER A 17 -12.88 -12.86 -16.32
N TYR A 18 -13.35 -13.48 -15.25
CA TYR A 18 -12.78 -13.29 -13.92
C TYR A 18 -11.73 -14.37 -13.63
N PHE A 19 -10.54 -13.93 -13.31
CA PHE A 19 -9.47 -14.78 -12.79
C PHE A 19 -9.29 -14.48 -11.30
N VAL A 20 -9.23 -15.53 -10.48
CA VAL A 20 -8.97 -15.36 -9.05
C VAL A 20 -7.55 -14.82 -8.87
N PRO A 21 -7.38 -13.64 -8.23
CA PRO A 21 -6.05 -13.12 -7.97
C PRO A 21 -5.31 -14.02 -6.96
N SER A 22 -4.00 -14.11 -7.08
CA SER A 22 -3.15 -14.88 -6.17
C SER A 22 -3.19 -14.32 -4.74
N GLU A 23 -3.37 -13.01 -4.59
CA GLU A 23 -3.62 -12.34 -3.32
C GLU A 23 -4.90 -11.50 -3.42
N GLY A 24 -5.87 -11.76 -2.55
CA GLY A 24 -7.15 -11.08 -2.52
C GLY A 24 -7.99 -11.50 -1.32
N VAL A 25 -9.20 -10.97 -1.21
CA VAL A 25 -10.09 -11.22 -0.03
C VAL A 25 -10.36 -12.70 0.24
N ASN A 26 -10.30 -13.54 -0.80
CA ASN A 26 -10.56 -14.98 -0.69
C ASN A 26 -9.29 -15.83 -0.48
N THR A 27 -8.09 -15.20 -0.48
CA THR A 27 -6.80 -15.90 -0.32
C THR A 27 -6.04 -15.43 0.92
N LYS A 28 -6.74 -14.80 1.87
CA LYS A 28 -6.20 -14.34 3.14
C LYS A 28 -5.62 -15.49 3.95
N THR A 29 -4.52 -15.20 4.65
CA THR A 29 -3.88 -16.14 5.57
C THR A 29 -3.89 -15.57 6.98
N GLN A 30 -3.49 -16.39 7.96
CA GLN A 30 -3.33 -15.93 9.33
C GLN A 30 -2.25 -14.83 9.45
N ASP A 31 -1.18 -14.92 8.66
CA ASP A 31 -0.07 -13.95 8.66
C ASP A 31 -0.38 -12.66 7.90
N THR A 32 -1.35 -12.71 6.97
CA THR A 32 -1.77 -11.58 6.14
C THR A 32 -3.30 -11.56 5.99
N PRO A 33 -4.03 -11.22 7.06
CA PRO A 33 -5.48 -11.33 7.12
C PRO A 33 -6.23 -10.17 6.48
N LEU A 34 -5.54 -9.10 6.07
CA LEU A 34 -6.13 -7.90 5.51
C LEU A 34 -5.79 -7.75 4.03
N ALA A 35 -6.77 -7.40 3.22
CA ALA A 35 -6.55 -7.06 1.82
C ALA A 35 -6.17 -5.58 1.69
N LEU A 36 -5.06 -5.30 1.03
CA LEU A 36 -4.59 -3.94 0.77
C LEU A 36 -5.17 -3.40 -0.54
N MET A 37 -5.76 -2.23 -0.49
CA MET A 37 -6.10 -1.43 -1.65
C MET A 37 -5.18 -0.20 -1.73
N ALA A 38 -4.49 -0.05 -2.86
CA ALA A 38 -3.60 1.08 -3.14
C ALA A 38 -4.24 2.02 -4.17
N CYS A 39 -5.36 2.65 -3.81
CA CYS A 39 -6.07 3.57 -4.68
C CYS A 39 -5.40 4.96 -4.72
N LYS A 40 -5.89 5.85 -5.60
CA LYS A 40 -5.39 7.22 -5.70
C LYS A 40 -5.77 8.07 -4.49
N SER A 41 -4.81 8.85 -3.99
CA SER A 41 -5.11 9.94 -3.06
C SER A 41 -5.92 11.04 -3.74
N ARG A 42 -6.80 11.70 -3.00
CA ARG A 42 -7.48 12.91 -3.47
C ARG A 42 -6.60 14.18 -3.41
N TYR A 43 -5.45 14.10 -2.74
CA TYR A 43 -4.58 15.24 -2.47
C TYR A 43 -3.33 15.29 -3.33
N ARG A 44 -3.11 14.26 -4.18
CA ARG A 44 -1.97 14.20 -5.10
C ARG A 44 -2.32 13.42 -6.37
N MET A 45 -1.54 13.61 -7.40
CA MET A 45 -1.65 12.88 -8.66
C MET A 45 -0.48 11.91 -8.79
N HIS A 46 -0.71 10.62 -8.49
CA HIS A 46 0.36 9.64 -8.32
C HIS A 46 1.38 10.12 -7.28
N SER A 47 2.65 10.31 -7.66
CA SER A 47 3.70 10.89 -6.80
C SER A 47 3.86 12.40 -6.94
N GLN A 48 3.08 13.05 -7.79
CA GLN A 48 3.11 14.51 -7.93
C GLN A 48 2.31 15.17 -6.81
N LEU A 49 2.74 16.32 -6.37
CA LEU A 49 2.14 17.10 -5.28
C LEU A 49 2.33 16.46 -3.88
N ASP A 50 3.14 15.43 -3.73
CA ASP A 50 3.39 14.76 -2.45
C ASP A 50 3.95 15.74 -1.39
N GLY A 51 4.89 16.61 -1.77
CA GLY A 51 5.45 17.67 -0.92
C GLY A 51 4.60 18.93 -0.78
N THR A 52 3.32 18.93 -1.16
CA THR A 52 2.46 20.13 -1.06
C THR A 52 1.74 20.23 0.28
N THR A 53 1.42 21.46 0.68
CA THR A 53 0.63 21.73 1.89
C THR A 53 -0.70 20.97 1.90
N SER A 54 -1.37 20.85 0.75
CA SER A 54 -2.64 20.11 0.64
C SER A 54 -2.50 18.65 1.00
N HIS A 55 -1.37 18.02 0.64
CA HIS A 55 -1.10 16.64 0.97
C HIS A 55 -0.69 16.49 2.45
N HIS A 56 0.16 17.39 2.96
CA HIS A 56 0.56 17.38 4.36
C HIS A 56 -0.60 17.45 5.36
N PHE A 57 -1.69 18.15 5.02
CA PHE A 57 -2.91 18.14 5.84
C PHE A 57 -3.58 16.77 5.95
N ALA A 58 -3.36 15.88 5.01
CA ALA A 58 -3.91 14.53 5.03
C ALA A 58 -3.03 13.53 5.77
N ASN A 59 -1.74 13.86 5.96
CA ASN A 59 -0.79 12.99 6.63
C ASN A 59 -1.05 12.91 8.13
N ILE A 60 -0.70 11.79 8.70
CA ILE A 60 -0.73 11.54 10.14
C ILE A 60 0.72 11.24 10.56
N GLU A 61 1.27 12.03 11.48
CA GLU A 61 2.68 11.95 11.89
C GLU A 61 3.62 11.95 10.65
N ASP A 62 3.36 12.88 9.71
CA ASP A 62 4.07 13.04 8.43
C ASP A 62 4.00 11.83 7.49
N ARG A 63 3.10 10.88 7.72
CA ARG A 63 2.96 9.63 6.96
C ARG A 63 1.64 9.53 6.23
N GLU A 64 1.65 8.79 5.13
CA GLU A 64 0.43 8.45 4.40
C GLU A 64 -0.60 7.77 5.33
N PRO A 65 -1.87 8.15 5.27
CA PRO A 65 -2.90 7.48 6.06
C PRO A 65 -3.12 6.03 5.65
N CYS A 66 -3.17 5.14 6.64
CA CYS A 66 -3.70 3.79 6.52
C CYS A 66 -5.14 3.77 7.03
N TRP A 67 -6.11 3.65 6.12
CA TRP A 67 -7.51 3.55 6.50
C TRP A 67 -7.81 2.13 6.95
N ILE A 68 -8.37 1.99 8.12
CA ILE A 68 -8.67 0.70 8.74
C ILE A 68 -10.06 0.70 9.35
N ASN A 69 -10.81 -0.40 9.17
CA ASN A 69 -12.15 -0.53 9.75
C ASN A 69 -12.07 -0.57 11.29
N PRO A 70 -13.04 0.04 12.02
CA PRO A 70 -13.07 0.03 13.48
C PRO A 70 -12.98 -1.36 14.12
N THR A 71 -13.57 -2.38 13.48
CA THR A 71 -13.50 -3.77 13.96
C THR A 71 -12.07 -4.32 13.90
N ASP A 72 -11.38 -4.08 12.78
CA ASP A 72 -10.00 -4.54 12.58
C ASP A 72 -9.01 -3.76 13.46
N ALA A 73 -9.25 -2.46 13.62
CA ALA A 73 -8.45 -1.60 14.49
C ALA A 73 -8.56 -2.02 15.96
N LYS A 74 -9.77 -2.27 16.44
CA LYS A 74 -10.05 -2.70 17.83
C LYS A 74 -9.33 -3.99 18.19
N THR A 75 -9.33 -4.99 17.31
CA THR A 75 -8.66 -6.28 17.56
C THR A 75 -7.13 -6.16 17.64
N ARG A 76 -6.57 -5.05 17.13
CA ARG A 76 -5.14 -4.75 17.10
C ARG A 76 -4.71 -3.67 18.09
N GLY A 77 -5.66 -3.12 18.87
CA GLY A 77 -5.41 -2.02 19.78
C GLY A 77 -4.93 -0.74 19.08
N ILE A 78 -5.46 -0.49 17.88
CA ILE A 78 -5.11 0.66 17.04
C ILE A 78 -6.21 1.72 17.17
N GLU A 79 -5.79 2.98 17.34
CA GLU A 79 -6.65 4.15 17.37
C GLU A 79 -6.26 5.12 16.25
N SER A 80 -7.18 6.01 15.86
CA SER A 80 -6.86 7.06 14.89
C SER A 80 -5.75 7.97 15.43
N GLY A 81 -4.76 8.24 14.60
CA GLY A 81 -3.56 9.01 14.96
C GLY A 81 -2.35 8.15 15.35
N ASP A 82 -2.55 6.87 15.65
CA ASP A 82 -1.43 5.96 15.89
C ASP A 82 -0.57 5.78 14.62
N VAL A 83 0.72 5.58 14.79
CA VAL A 83 1.55 5.06 13.70
C VAL A 83 1.46 3.54 13.68
N VAL A 84 1.27 2.97 12.50
CA VAL A 84 1.14 1.54 12.27
C VAL A 84 2.20 1.03 11.30
N LEU A 85 2.64 -0.20 11.54
CA LEU A 85 3.46 -0.99 10.61
C LEU A 85 2.53 -1.82 9.73
N VAL A 86 2.54 -1.57 8.44
CA VAL A 86 1.86 -2.38 7.43
C VAL A 86 2.90 -3.27 6.77
N ARG A 87 2.71 -4.57 6.78
CA ARG A 87 3.75 -5.51 6.33
C ARG A 87 3.20 -6.74 5.63
N ASN A 88 4.06 -7.33 4.81
CA ASN A 88 3.93 -8.68 4.28
C ASN A 88 5.33 -9.30 4.02
N LYS A 89 5.38 -10.41 3.27
CA LYS A 89 6.65 -11.08 2.93
C LYS A 89 7.58 -10.27 2.02
N ARG A 90 7.06 -9.26 1.30
CA ARG A 90 7.84 -8.43 0.35
C ARG A 90 8.50 -7.24 1.03
N GLY A 91 7.82 -6.64 1.99
CA GLY A 91 8.32 -5.45 2.64
C GLY A 91 7.47 -4.97 3.81
N ALA A 92 7.77 -3.76 4.24
CA ALA A 92 7.05 -3.07 5.29
C ALA A 92 7.06 -1.57 5.05
N LEU A 93 6.02 -0.90 5.53
CA LEU A 93 5.93 0.55 5.59
C LEU A 93 5.33 1.01 6.91
N LEU A 94 5.64 2.24 7.30
CA LEU A 94 4.94 2.96 8.37
C LEU A 94 3.90 3.88 7.75
N ALA A 95 2.72 3.89 8.36
CA ALA A 95 1.61 4.75 7.95
C ALA A 95 0.89 5.30 9.20
N GLY A 96 0.14 6.36 9.05
CA GLY A 96 -0.71 6.87 10.12
C GLY A 96 -2.09 6.22 10.11
N ALA A 97 -2.56 5.70 11.23
CA ALA A 97 -3.86 5.06 11.31
C ALA A 97 -5.01 6.06 11.20
N TYR A 98 -5.90 5.84 10.26
CA TYR A 98 -7.18 6.51 10.13
C TYR A 98 -8.31 5.49 10.28
N VAL A 99 -8.86 5.38 11.50
CA VAL A 99 -9.94 4.44 11.81
C VAL A 99 -11.25 4.98 11.27
N THR A 100 -11.89 4.24 10.34
CA THR A 100 -13.09 4.70 9.64
C THR A 100 -13.95 3.53 9.15
N ASP A 101 -15.26 3.69 9.20
CA ASP A 101 -16.25 2.76 8.65
C ASP A 101 -16.41 2.84 7.12
N ARG A 102 -15.70 3.77 6.48
CA ARG A 102 -15.67 3.92 5.01
C ARG A 102 -14.95 2.77 4.29
N VAL A 103 -14.23 1.94 5.01
CA VAL A 103 -13.63 0.69 4.52
C VAL A 103 -14.30 -0.49 5.20
N MET A 104 -14.53 -1.56 4.44
CA MET A 104 -15.17 -2.77 4.98
C MET A 104 -14.20 -3.54 5.88
N PRO A 105 -14.71 -4.34 6.86
CA PRO A 105 -13.86 -5.21 7.64
C PRO A 105 -13.00 -6.14 6.79
N GLY A 106 -11.75 -6.32 7.20
CA GLY A 106 -10.78 -7.15 6.50
C GLY A 106 -10.13 -6.48 5.27
N VAL A 107 -10.33 -5.17 5.10
CA VAL A 107 -9.70 -4.37 4.04
C VAL A 107 -9.03 -3.15 4.66
N VAL A 108 -7.85 -2.80 4.15
CA VAL A 108 -7.15 -1.56 4.48
C VAL A 108 -6.80 -0.81 3.21
N VAL A 109 -6.72 0.52 3.33
CA VAL A 109 -6.36 1.40 2.22
C VAL A 109 -5.11 2.19 2.59
N VAL A 110 -4.07 2.07 1.77
CA VAL A 110 -2.91 2.98 1.77
C VAL A 110 -2.76 3.51 0.35
N HIS A 111 -2.93 4.81 0.18
CA HIS A 111 -2.93 5.39 -1.16
C HIS A 111 -1.56 5.26 -1.82
N HIS A 112 -1.55 4.94 -3.11
CA HIS A 112 -0.28 4.91 -3.85
C HIS A 112 0.23 6.32 -4.14
N GLY A 113 1.56 6.42 -4.35
CA GLY A 113 2.23 7.64 -4.78
C GLY A 113 3.05 8.36 -3.71
N ALA A 114 3.01 7.93 -2.44
CA ALA A 114 3.94 8.44 -1.43
C ALA A 114 5.39 8.22 -1.89
N TRP A 115 6.24 9.20 -1.68
CA TRP A 115 7.66 9.09 -2.02
C TRP A 115 8.34 8.04 -1.15
N PHE A 116 9.23 7.26 -1.76
CA PHE A 116 9.90 6.15 -1.08
C PHE A 116 10.98 6.66 -0.13
N ALA A 117 10.86 6.32 1.15
CA ALA A 117 11.75 6.72 2.22
C ALA A 117 12.24 5.50 3.02
N PRO A 118 13.10 4.65 2.45
CA PRO A 118 13.57 3.45 3.15
C PRO A 118 14.55 3.77 4.26
N MET A 119 14.37 3.10 5.40
CA MET A 119 15.27 3.17 6.55
C MET A 119 15.49 1.76 7.11
N ASP A 120 16.72 1.48 7.54
CA ASP A 120 17.02 0.21 8.20
C ASP A 120 16.77 0.33 9.70
N ILE A 121 15.72 -0.36 10.17
CA ILE A 121 15.28 -0.34 11.57
C ILE A 121 15.32 -1.78 12.11
N ASN A 122 16.15 -2.01 13.12
CA ASN A 122 16.31 -3.33 13.75
C ASN A 122 16.59 -4.46 12.74
N GLY A 123 17.41 -4.18 11.72
CA GLY A 123 17.80 -5.15 10.69
C GLY A 123 16.73 -5.41 9.64
N ARG A 124 15.65 -4.63 9.61
CA ARG A 124 14.62 -4.68 8.58
C ARG A 124 14.52 -3.36 7.84
N ARG A 125 14.48 -3.42 6.51
CA ARG A 125 14.26 -2.25 5.68
C ARG A 125 12.77 -1.90 5.65
N ILE A 126 12.43 -0.72 6.15
CA ILE A 126 11.06 -0.22 6.29
C ILE A 126 10.95 1.12 5.55
N ASP A 127 9.93 1.29 4.75
CA ASP A 127 9.57 2.61 4.24
C ASP A 127 8.90 3.41 5.35
N VAL A 128 9.43 4.59 5.67
CA VAL A 128 8.95 5.38 6.82
C VAL A 128 7.91 6.42 6.44
N HIS A 129 7.50 6.50 5.17
CA HIS A 129 6.58 7.53 4.68
C HIS A 129 5.23 6.98 4.21
N GLY A 130 5.13 5.69 3.86
CA GLY A 130 3.86 5.06 3.47
C GLY A 130 3.76 4.71 1.99
N ASN A 131 4.86 4.37 1.33
CA ASN A 131 4.86 3.94 -0.07
C ASN A 131 4.31 2.52 -0.21
N SER A 132 3.06 2.39 -0.65
CA SER A 132 2.37 1.11 -0.81
C SER A 132 3.04 0.14 -1.81
N ASN A 133 3.89 0.64 -2.72
CA ASN A 133 4.62 -0.22 -3.66
C ASN A 133 5.59 -1.18 -2.98
N THR A 134 5.99 -0.92 -1.73
CA THR A 134 6.80 -1.85 -0.94
C THR A 134 6.08 -3.17 -0.63
N LEU A 135 4.76 -3.19 -0.75
CA LEU A 135 3.89 -4.30 -0.36
C LEU A 135 3.23 -5.00 -1.56
N THR A 136 3.26 -4.38 -2.74
CA THR A 136 2.61 -4.90 -3.95
C THR A 136 3.49 -5.87 -4.71
N MET A 137 2.89 -6.70 -5.56
CA MET A 137 3.62 -7.62 -6.41
C MET A 137 4.06 -6.92 -7.69
N ASP A 138 5.26 -7.25 -8.15
CA ASP A 138 5.75 -6.88 -9.48
C ASP A 138 5.37 -7.98 -10.48
N VAL A 139 4.08 -8.05 -10.80
CA VAL A 139 3.50 -9.05 -11.71
C VAL A 139 2.60 -8.32 -12.70
N PRO A 140 2.67 -8.64 -14.01
CA PRO A 140 1.80 -8.04 -15.00
C PRO A 140 0.34 -8.49 -14.83
N THR A 141 -0.60 -7.69 -15.33
CA THR A 141 -2.03 -8.00 -15.29
C THR A 141 -2.42 -9.20 -16.16
N SER A 142 -1.65 -9.49 -17.20
CA SER A 142 -1.80 -10.66 -18.04
C SER A 142 -0.53 -10.92 -18.86
N SER A 143 -0.47 -12.05 -19.51
CA SER A 143 0.61 -12.40 -20.46
C SER A 143 0.70 -11.44 -21.66
N LEU A 144 -0.37 -10.71 -21.97
CA LEU A 144 -0.41 -9.74 -23.07
C LEU A 144 -0.16 -8.31 -22.59
N ALA A 145 -0.58 -7.95 -21.39
CA ALA A 145 -0.58 -6.58 -20.91
C ALA A 145 0.23 -6.44 -19.61
N CYS A 146 1.23 -5.55 -19.63
CA CYS A 146 2.10 -5.28 -18.49
C CYS A 146 1.52 -4.22 -17.54
N GLY A 147 0.18 -4.19 -17.34
CA GLY A 147 -0.46 -3.33 -16.37
C GLY A 147 -0.10 -3.74 -14.93
N ASN A 148 -0.27 -2.82 -14.00
CA ASN A 148 0.05 -3.00 -12.59
C ASN A 148 -1.13 -3.61 -11.82
N ILE A 149 -0.87 -4.55 -10.90
CA ILE A 149 -1.85 -5.19 -10.01
C ILE A 149 -1.79 -4.66 -8.57
N ALA A 150 -1.54 -3.37 -8.39
CA ALA A 150 -1.28 -2.71 -7.10
C ALA A 150 -2.36 -2.92 -6.01
N SER A 151 -3.60 -3.27 -6.37
CA SER A 151 -4.70 -3.46 -5.42
C SER A 151 -4.99 -4.94 -5.10
N THR A 152 -4.02 -5.83 -5.31
CA THR A 152 -4.12 -7.26 -5.04
C THR A 152 -3.01 -7.74 -4.11
N ALA A 153 -2.81 -7.06 -2.99
CA ALA A 153 -1.83 -7.45 -1.98
C ALA A 153 -2.54 -7.84 -0.67
N LEU A 154 -1.95 -8.76 0.07
CA LEU A 154 -2.37 -9.11 1.43
C LEU A 154 -1.32 -8.61 2.42
N VAL A 155 -1.79 -8.13 3.58
CA VAL A 155 -0.96 -7.51 4.61
C VAL A 155 -1.44 -7.84 6.01
N GLU A 156 -0.56 -7.63 6.99
CA GLU A 156 -0.90 -7.43 8.40
C GLU A 156 -0.62 -5.97 8.77
N VAL A 157 -1.40 -5.46 9.72
CA VAL A 157 -1.26 -4.11 10.29
C VAL A 157 -1.08 -4.22 11.79
N GLU A 158 0.00 -3.66 12.30
CA GLU A 158 0.35 -3.70 13.72
C GLU A 158 0.59 -2.27 14.22
N LYS A 159 0.18 -1.98 15.46
CA LYS A 159 0.54 -0.71 16.11
C LYS A 159 2.06 -0.62 16.24
N TRP A 160 2.66 0.48 15.76
CA TRP A 160 4.09 0.70 15.89
C TRP A 160 4.49 0.82 17.37
N LYS A 161 5.57 0.17 17.74
CA LYS A 161 6.12 0.19 19.11
C LYS A 161 7.57 0.64 19.03
N GLY A 162 7.89 1.71 19.69
CA GLY A 162 9.25 2.25 19.74
C GLY A 162 9.31 3.70 19.28
N GLU A 163 10.52 4.22 19.19
CA GLU A 163 10.77 5.56 18.70
C GLU A 163 10.30 5.72 17.24
N LEU A 164 9.65 6.85 16.93
CA LEU A 164 9.19 7.14 15.58
C LEU A 164 10.37 7.63 14.74
N PRO A 165 10.70 6.93 13.63
CA PRO A 165 11.73 7.41 12.73
C PRO A 165 11.27 8.70 12.05
N ARG A 166 12.21 9.62 11.83
CA ARG A 166 11.94 10.85 11.09
C ARG A 166 11.61 10.55 9.63
N VAL A 167 10.61 11.22 9.09
CA VAL A 167 10.34 11.26 7.65
C VAL A 167 11.28 12.32 7.02
N TYR A 168 12.04 11.93 6.01
CA TYR A 168 13.09 12.75 5.41
C TYR A 168 12.91 13.02 3.90
N VAL A 169 11.84 12.53 3.31
CA VAL A 169 11.60 12.61 1.85
C VAL A 169 11.53 14.04 1.30
N TYR A 170 11.24 15.01 2.17
CA TYR A 170 11.12 16.42 1.79
C TYR A 170 12.38 17.23 2.08
N ASP A 171 13.44 16.57 2.58
CA ASP A 171 14.73 17.23 2.79
C ASP A 171 15.34 17.62 1.43
N GLN A 172 16.03 18.74 1.42
CA GLN A 172 16.77 19.12 0.23
C GLN A 172 17.91 18.11 0.00
N PRO A 173 18.10 17.65 -1.25
CA PRO A 173 19.22 16.78 -1.54
C PRO A 173 20.54 17.49 -1.27
N GLU A 174 21.52 16.76 -0.74
CA GLU A 174 22.87 17.29 -0.58
C GLU A 174 23.43 17.76 -1.94
N ARG A 175 23.89 18.99 -1.99
CA ARG A 175 24.58 19.48 -3.18
C ARG A 175 25.97 18.87 -3.22
N VAL A 176 26.21 17.95 -4.14
CA VAL A 176 27.57 17.51 -4.49
C VAL A 176 28.17 18.64 -5.33
N LEU A 177 29.10 19.39 -4.72
CA LEU A 177 29.89 20.43 -5.38
C LEU A 177 31.06 19.77 -6.15
#